data_66999b0a73efc11c295854f6a30ee340
#
_entry.id   66999b0a73efc11c295854f6a30ee340
#
_cell.length_a   1.000
_cell.length_b   1.000
_cell.length_c   1.000
_cell.angle_alpha   90.00
_cell.angle_beta   90.00
_cell.angle_gamma   90.00
#
_symmetry.space_group_name_H-M   'P 1'
#
loop_
_entity.id
_entity.type
_entity.pdbx_description
1 polymer ?
#
loop_
_entity_poly.entity_id
_entity_poly.type
_entity_poly.pdbx_seq_one_letter_code
_entity_poly.pdbx_strand_id
1 'polypeptide(L)'
;LKSLDFKLMIGGSGTEEYLEKLRNMTEQDKTEKVNFLGYIENREEFFNNIDIFVFPSFSEGLGLVLLEAMSFSKICITRNILPMTNYIDEDSGYLFDDVEGLSNSIVSSIQDLENNIELIQKKLFNIEKKLEKSSKENIFPELVKVYEQSI
;
A
#
# COMPACT_ATOMS: atom_id res chain seq x y z
N LEU A 1 -8.14 -0.37 -17.26
CA LEU A 1 -8.50 -1.34 -16.20
C LEU A 1 -9.53 -2.38 -16.66
N LYS A 2 -10.44 -2.07 -17.61
CA LYS A 2 -11.49 -3.01 -18.05
C LYS A 2 -10.96 -4.31 -18.67
N SER A 3 -9.77 -4.31 -19.24
CA SER A 3 -9.14 -5.48 -19.87
C SER A 3 -8.23 -6.29 -18.94
N LEU A 4 -7.96 -5.80 -17.72
CA LEU A 4 -7.11 -6.50 -16.76
C LEU A 4 -7.94 -7.45 -15.88
N ASP A 5 -7.40 -8.60 -15.57
CA ASP A 5 -8.00 -9.53 -14.62
C ASP A 5 -7.51 -9.21 -13.20
N PHE A 6 -8.37 -8.59 -12.39
CA PHE A 6 -8.09 -8.24 -10.99
C PHE A 6 -9.36 -8.26 -10.16
N LYS A 7 -9.20 -8.37 -8.85
CA LYS A 7 -10.26 -8.13 -7.86
C LYS A 7 -9.81 -7.00 -6.95
N LEU A 8 -10.69 -6.02 -6.72
CA LEU A 8 -10.46 -4.93 -5.77
C LEU A 8 -11.17 -5.25 -4.46
N MET A 9 -10.40 -5.36 -3.39
CA MET A 9 -10.91 -5.51 -2.03
C MET A 9 -10.79 -4.19 -1.29
N ILE A 10 -11.90 -3.65 -0.80
CA ILE A 10 -11.94 -2.39 -0.05
C ILE A 10 -12.21 -2.72 1.41
N GLY A 11 -11.16 -2.61 2.23
CA GLY A 11 -11.24 -2.75 3.68
C GLY A 11 -11.39 -1.39 4.36
N GLY A 12 -12.24 -1.32 5.36
CA GLY A 12 -12.47 -0.11 6.16
C GLY A 12 -13.94 0.07 6.51
N SER A 13 -14.19 0.98 7.44
CA SER A 13 -15.54 1.40 7.86
C SER A 13 -15.76 2.87 7.55
N GLY A 14 -17.02 3.25 7.39
CA GLY A 14 -17.44 4.62 7.11
C GLY A 14 -18.89 4.84 7.47
N THR A 15 -19.40 6.06 7.26
CA THR A 15 -20.84 6.30 7.38
C THR A 15 -21.60 5.55 6.29
N GLU A 16 -22.83 5.11 6.58
CA GLU A 16 -23.64 4.37 5.61
C GLU A 16 -23.86 5.19 4.33
N GLU A 17 -24.08 6.49 4.46
CA GLU A 17 -24.19 7.41 3.31
C GLU A 17 -22.97 7.36 2.39
N TYR A 18 -21.76 7.33 2.98
CA TYR A 18 -20.51 7.26 2.19
C TYR A 18 -20.32 5.88 1.53
N LEU A 19 -20.64 4.82 2.25
CA LEU A 19 -20.58 3.45 1.73
C LEU A 19 -21.58 3.25 0.58
N GLU A 20 -22.81 3.77 0.70
CA GLU A 20 -23.80 3.75 -0.36
C GLU A 20 -23.31 4.50 -1.61
N LYS A 21 -22.70 5.68 -1.44
CA LYS A 21 -22.09 6.42 -2.54
C LYS A 21 -21.02 5.61 -3.26
N LEU A 22 -20.15 4.92 -2.53
CA LEU A 22 -19.11 4.08 -3.13
C LEU A 22 -19.71 2.87 -3.88
N ARG A 23 -20.70 2.20 -3.30
CA ARG A 23 -21.42 1.08 -3.95
C ARG A 23 -22.07 1.53 -5.26
N ASN A 24 -22.78 2.65 -5.24
CA ASN A 24 -23.42 3.22 -6.45
C ASN A 24 -22.41 3.53 -7.56
N MET A 25 -21.19 3.99 -7.21
CA MET A 25 -20.13 4.22 -8.18
C MET A 25 -19.65 2.91 -8.84
N THR A 26 -19.59 1.81 -8.07
CA THR A 26 -19.16 0.50 -8.59
C THR A 26 -20.25 -0.22 -9.37
N GLU A 27 -21.53 -0.06 -8.99
CA GLU A 27 -22.67 -0.64 -9.72
C GLU A 27 -22.86 -0.02 -11.11
N GLN A 28 -22.56 1.28 -11.27
CA GLN A 28 -22.61 1.96 -12.57
C GLN A 28 -21.62 1.35 -13.58
N ASP A 29 -20.48 0.85 -13.09
CA ASP A 29 -19.48 0.21 -13.95
C ASP A 29 -19.79 -1.26 -14.27
N LYS A 30 -20.84 -1.85 -13.66
CA LYS A 30 -21.24 -3.26 -13.82
C LYS A 30 -20.07 -4.24 -13.65
N THR A 31 -19.11 -3.89 -12.78
CA THR A 31 -17.98 -4.75 -12.51
C THR A 31 -18.23 -5.53 -11.22
N GLU A 32 -18.29 -6.85 -11.32
CA GLU A 32 -18.28 -7.75 -10.16
C GLU A 32 -16.89 -7.84 -9.48
N LYS A 33 -15.98 -6.94 -9.86
CA LYS A 33 -14.57 -6.97 -9.44
C LYS A 33 -14.32 -6.27 -8.10
N VAL A 34 -15.29 -5.53 -7.56
CA VAL A 34 -15.13 -4.75 -6.33
C VAL A 34 -15.87 -5.40 -5.16
N ASN A 35 -15.14 -5.72 -4.10
CA ASN A 35 -15.67 -6.29 -2.87
C ASN A 35 -15.44 -5.34 -1.69
N PHE A 36 -16.52 -4.93 -1.03
CA PHE A 36 -16.46 -4.17 0.22
C PHE A 36 -16.43 -5.13 1.41
N LEU A 37 -15.33 -5.14 2.15
CA LEU A 37 -15.10 -6.08 3.25
C LEU A 37 -15.48 -5.52 4.62
N GLY A 38 -15.77 -4.20 4.72
CA GLY A 38 -15.98 -3.57 5.99
C GLY A 38 -14.71 -3.50 6.86
N TYR A 39 -14.88 -3.46 8.17
CA TYR A 39 -13.74 -3.45 9.10
C TYR A 39 -12.97 -4.77 9.05
N ILE A 40 -11.66 -4.69 8.90
CA ILE A 40 -10.77 -5.85 8.82
C ILE A 40 -10.30 -6.21 10.24
N GLU A 41 -10.86 -7.27 10.79
CA GLU A 41 -10.45 -7.80 12.10
C GLU A 41 -9.17 -8.65 11.97
N ASN A 42 -9.14 -9.56 10.99
CA ASN A 42 -8.00 -10.42 10.73
C ASN A 42 -7.11 -9.84 9.64
N ARG A 43 -6.11 -9.06 10.04
CA ARG A 43 -5.17 -8.40 9.11
C ARG A 43 -4.27 -9.39 8.38
N GLU A 44 -3.85 -10.45 9.06
CA GLU A 44 -3.03 -11.49 8.47
C GLU A 44 -3.76 -12.17 7.30
N GLU A 45 -5.01 -12.57 7.51
CA GLU A 45 -5.85 -13.14 6.46
C GLU A 45 -6.05 -12.15 5.31
N PHE A 46 -6.32 -10.88 5.62
CA PHE A 46 -6.50 -9.85 4.60
C PHE A 46 -5.24 -9.70 3.75
N PHE A 47 -4.07 -9.49 4.35
CA PHE A 47 -2.84 -9.32 3.60
C PHE A 47 -2.43 -10.59 2.85
N ASN A 48 -2.66 -11.78 3.36
CA ASN A 48 -2.36 -13.02 2.66
C ASN A 48 -3.21 -13.24 1.39
N ASN A 49 -4.37 -12.59 1.29
CA ASN A 49 -5.28 -12.71 0.15
C ASN A 49 -5.16 -11.59 -0.90
N ILE A 50 -4.16 -10.71 -0.79
CA ILE A 50 -3.89 -9.65 -1.77
C ILE A 50 -2.46 -9.76 -2.29
N ASP A 51 -2.23 -9.29 -3.51
CA ASP A 51 -0.90 -9.17 -4.13
C ASP A 51 -0.38 -7.73 -4.06
N ILE A 52 -1.27 -6.78 -4.28
CA ILE A 52 -1.00 -5.35 -4.33
C ILE A 52 -1.80 -4.63 -3.26
N PHE A 53 -1.14 -3.81 -2.47
CA PHE A 53 -1.76 -2.93 -1.49
C PHE A 53 -1.76 -1.49 -1.99
N VAL A 54 -2.95 -0.90 -2.13
CA VAL A 54 -3.14 0.49 -2.54
C VAL A 54 -3.46 1.35 -1.32
N PHE A 55 -2.62 2.35 -1.06
CA PHE A 55 -2.79 3.27 0.06
C PHE A 55 -2.93 4.72 -0.43
N PRO A 56 -4.16 5.17 -0.76
CA PRO A 56 -4.40 6.45 -1.41
C PRO A 56 -4.57 7.62 -0.45
N SER A 57 -4.11 7.51 0.79
CA SER A 57 -4.28 8.54 1.81
C SER A 57 -3.73 9.90 1.39
N PHE A 58 -4.46 10.97 1.71
CA PHE A 58 -4.05 12.35 1.45
C PHE A 58 -3.17 12.93 2.55
N SER A 59 -3.27 12.41 3.77
CA SER A 59 -2.53 12.87 4.94
C SER A 59 -2.44 11.76 5.95
N GLU A 60 -1.26 11.50 6.44
CA GLU A 60 -0.98 10.47 7.43
C GLU A 60 0.03 10.94 8.46
N GLY A 61 -0.08 10.42 9.69
CA GLY A 61 0.94 10.60 10.70
C GLY A 61 2.13 9.70 10.48
N LEU A 62 1.90 8.37 10.49
CA LEU A 62 2.96 7.35 10.33
C LEU A 62 2.64 6.31 9.25
N GLY A 63 1.37 6.14 8.87
CA GLY A 63 0.98 5.14 7.85
C GLY A 63 1.21 3.70 8.30
N LEU A 64 0.83 3.34 9.53
CA LEU A 64 1.08 2.00 10.10
C LEU A 64 0.58 0.87 9.19
N VAL A 65 -0.56 1.04 8.53
CA VAL A 65 -1.11 0.02 7.64
C VAL A 65 -0.22 -0.20 6.39
N LEU A 66 0.54 0.81 5.96
CA LEU A 66 1.52 0.66 4.90
C LEU A 66 2.70 -0.20 5.37
N LEU A 67 3.20 0.04 6.58
CA LEU A 67 4.25 -0.78 7.19
C LEU A 67 3.78 -2.24 7.40
N GLU A 68 2.52 -2.43 7.77
CA GLU A 68 1.92 -3.76 7.83
C GLU A 68 1.93 -4.43 6.45
N ALA A 69 1.46 -3.78 5.39
CA ALA A 69 1.49 -4.32 4.04
C ALA A 69 2.92 -4.69 3.59
N MET A 70 3.88 -3.83 3.88
CA MET A 70 5.31 -4.08 3.61
C MET A 70 5.81 -5.34 4.36
N SER A 71 5.42 -5.53 5.63
CA SER A 71 5.81 -6.70 6.43
C SER A 71 5.24 -8.02 5.91
N PHE A 72 4.11 -7.96 5.20
CA PHE A 72 3.54 -9.09 4.47
C PHE A 72 4.07 -9.21 3.04
N SER A 73 5.15 -8.51 2.70
CA SER A 73 5.78 -8.54 1.37
C SER A 73 4.78 -8.20 0.24
N LYS A 74 3.94 -7.19 0.45
CA LYS A 74 2.99 -6.74 -0.58
C LYS A 74 3.60 -5.66 -1.44
N ILE A 75 3.30 -5.68 -2.74
CA ILE A 75 3.61 -4.56 -3.62
C ILE A 75 2.75 -3.38 -3.19
N CYS A 76 3.38 -2.27 -2.86
CA CYS A 76 2.71 -1.09 -2.34
C CYS A 76 2.60 0.00 -3.41
N ILE A 77 1.41 0.57 -3.54
CA ILE A 77 1.12 1.76 -4.32
C ILE A 77 0.67 2.84 -3.34
N THR A 78 1.38 3.94 -3.26
CA THR A 78 1.05 5.01 -2.32
C THR A 78 1.20 6.39 -2.93
N ARG A 79 0.53 7.37 -2.31
CA ARG A 79 0.67 8.76 -2.73
C ARG A 79 2.09 9.26 -2.49
N ASN A 80 2.59 10.08 -3.42
CA ASN A 80 3.91 10.72 -3.35
C ASN A 80 3.91 11.90 -2.35
N ILE A 81 3.74 11.58 -1.07
CA ILE A 81 3.73 12.53 0.05
C ILE A 81 4.48 11.97 1.25
N LEU A 82 4.95 12.87 2.14
CA LEU A 82 5.45 12.45 3.45
C LEU A 82 4.28 12.07 4.37
N PRO A 83 4.47 11.06 5.23
CA PRO A 83 5.69 10.25 5.44
C PRO A 83 5.82 9.05 4.51
N MET A 84 4.90 8.81 3.54
CA MET A 84 4.86 7.62 2.69
C MET A 84 6.16 7.42 1.91
N THR A 85 6.74 8.51 1.37
CA THR A 85 7.98 8.48 0.62
C THR A 85 9.23 8.14 1.46
N ASN A 86 9.12 8.13 2.78
CA ASN A 86 10.17 7.58 3.65
C ASN A 86 10.22 6.04 3.57
N TYR A 87 9.10 5.40 3.25
CA TYR A 87 8.97 3.95 3.21
C TYR A 87 8.98 3.39 1.80
N ILE A 88 8.29 4.05 0.87
CA ILE A 88 8.14 3.60 -0.53
C ILE A 88 8.73 4.65 -1.46
N ASP A 89 9.54 4.18 -2.40
CA ASP A 89 10.06 4.91 -3.56
C ASP A 89 9.89 4.07 -4.83
N GLU A 90 10.38 4.57 -5.96
CA GLU A 90 10.27 3.91 -7.26
C GLU A 90 10.98 2.55 -7.30
N ASP A 91 12.01 2.34 -6.47
CA ASP A 91 12.74 1.08 -6.37
C ASP A 91 12.04 0.03 -5.48
N SER A 92 11.09 0.44 -4.64
CA SER A 92 10.42 -0.44 -3.67
C SER A 92 8.90 -0.54 -3.85
N GLY A 93 8.31 0.32 -4.70
CA GLY A 93 6.87 0.30 -4.94
C GLY A 93 6.48 1.18 -6.12
N TYR A 94 5.28 1.76 -6.04
CA TYR A 94 4.76 2.69 -7.03
C TYR A 94 4.23 3.93 -6.32
N LEU A 95 4.56 5.09 -6.87
CA LEU A 95 4.12 6.39 -6.36
C LEU A 95 3.12 7.04 -7.32
N PHE A 96 2.20 7.83 -6.78
CA PHE A 96 1.28 8.62 -7.57
C PHE A 96 0.98 9.98 -6.93
N ASP A 97 0.67 10.96 -7.75
CA ASP A 97 0.34 12.32 -7.32
C ASP A 97 -1.17 12.62 -7.41
N ASP A 98 -1.84 12.05 -8.41
CA ASP A 98 -3.23 12.28 -8.74
C ASP A 98 -3.98 10.99 -9.13
N VAL A 99 -5.25 11.11 -9.52
CA VAL A 99 -6.11 9.97 -9.87
C VAL A 99 -5.63 9.27 -11.15
N GLU A 100 -5.10 10.00 -12.11
CA GLU A 100 -4.56 9.44 -13.35
C GLU A 100 -3.28 8.65 -13.04
N GLY A 101 -2.38 9.22 -12.25
CA GLY A 101 -1.19 8.56 -11.76
C GLY A 101 -1.49 7.31 -10.95
N LEU A 102 -2.52 7.33 -10.09
CA LEU A 102 -2.98 6.14 -9.38
C LEU A 102 -3.42 5.04 -10.35
N SER A 103 -4.23 5.39 -11.35
CA SER A 103 -4.69 4.44 -12.37
C SER A 103 -3.52 3.82 -13.13
N ASN A 104 -2.54 4.63 -13.52
CA ASN A 104 -1.33 4.18 -14.20
C ASN A 104 -0.48 3.27 -13.31
N SER A 105 -0.31 3.61 -12.03
CA SER A 105 0.42 2.78 -11.06
C SER A 105 -0.23 1.42 -10.84
N ILE A 106 -1.57 1.36 -10.78
CA ILE A 106 -2.30 0.08 -10.69
C ILE A 106 -2.07 -0.76 -11.95
N VAL A 107 -2.23 -0.17 -13.14
CA VAL A 107 -2.00 -0.89 -14.41
C VAL A 107 -0.57 -1.42 -14.49
N SER A 108 0.42 -0.58 -14.21
CA SER A 108 1.84 -0.96 -14.27
C SER A 108 2.15 -2.06 -13.26
N SER A 109 1.66 -1.98 -12.03
CA SER A 109 1.93 -2.99 -11.01
C SER A 109 1.33 -4.36 -11.35
N ILE A 110 0.14 -4.41 -11.95
CA ILE A 110 -0.47 -5.65 -12.43
C ILE A 110 0.33 -6.23 -13.59
N GLN A 111 0.70 -5.40 -14.58
CA GLN A 111 1.50 -5.83 -15.73
C GLN A 111 2.88 -6.34 -15.31
N ASP A 112 3.52 -5.68 -14.34
CA ASP A 112 4.81 -6.12 -13.82
C ASP A 112 4.71 -7.44 -13.05
N LEU A 113 3.62 -7.66 -12.28
CA LEU A 113 3.35 -8.95 -11.65
C LEU A 113 3.18 -10.08 -12.66
N GLU A 114 2.52 -9.82 -13.77
CA GLU A 114 2.27 -10.82 -14.81
C GLU A 114 3.50 -11.10 -15.68
N ASN A 115 4.31 -10.08 -15.99
CA ASN A 115 5.30 -10.15 -17.06
C ASN A 115 6.74 -9.85 -16.65
N ASN A 116 6.99 -9.35 -15.43
CA ASN A 116 8.30 -8.87 -14.98
C ASN A 116 8.61 -9.28 -13.53
N ILE A 117 8.65 -10.58 -13.30
CA ILE A 117 8.85 -11.13 -11.95
C ILE A 117 10.19 -10.68 -11.32
N GLU A 118 11.22 -10.43 -12.12
CA GLU A 118 12.52 -9.97 -11.62
C GLU A 118 12.42 -8.57 -11.02
N LEU A 119 11.67 -7.67 -11.65
CA LEU A 119 11.40 -6.33 -11.11
C LEU A 119 10.61 -6.41 -9.81
N ILE A 120 9.60 -7.26 -9.75
CA ILE A 120 8.80 -7.48 -8.54
C ILE A 120 9.67 -8.00 -7.40
N GLN A 121 10.50 -9.00 -7.64
CA GLN A 121 11.44 -9.54 -6.65
C GLN A 121 12.41 -8.47 -6.15
N LYS A 122 12.94 -7.62 -7.06
CA LYS A 122 13.79 -6.49 -6.69
C LYS A 122 13.05 -5.50 -5.78
N LYS A 123 11.81 -5.14 -6.11
CA LYS A 123 11.00 -4.22 -5.29
C LYS A 123 10.74 -4.80 -3.89
N LEU A 124 10.35 -6.07 -3.79
CA LEU A 124 10.11 -6.76 -2.53
C LEU A 124 11.38 -6.83 -1.66
N PHE A 125 12.52 -7.12 -2.26
CA PHE A 125 13.81 -7.10 -1.56
C PHE A 125 14.16 -5.71 -1.02
N ASN A 126 13.87 -4.65 -1.77
CA ASN A 126 14.08 -3.29 -1.30
C ASN A 126 13.10 -2.90 -0.17
N ILE A 127 11.87 -3.40 -0.20
CA ILE A 127 10.90 -3.27 0.91
C ILE A 127 11.48 -3.89 2.18
N GLU A 128 11.95 -5.13 2.10
CA GLU A 128 12.56 -5.84 3.24
C GLU A 128 13.73 -5.06 3.84
N LYS A 129 14.65 -4.58 3.01
CA LYS A 129 15.76 -3.73 3.45
C LYS A 129 15.33 -2.43 4.16
N LYS A 130 14.24 -1.82 3.71
CA LYS A 130 13.71 -0.61 4.34
C LYS A 130 13.09 -0.92 5.70
N LEU A 131 12.38 -2.05 5.83
CA LEU A 131 11.84 -2.52 7.10
C LEU A 131 12.95 -2.86 8.10
N GLU A 132 14.02 -3.54 7.66
CA GLU A 132 15.17 -3.81 8.51
C GLU A 132 15.81 -2.54 9.08
N LYS A 133 15.99 -1.51 8.25
CA LYS A 133 16.51 -0.20 8.71
C LYS A 133 15.60 0.46 9.73
N SER A 134 14.30 0.23 9.65
CA SER A 134 13.29 0.77 10.56
C SER A 134 13.04 -0.13 11.78
N SER A 135 13.76 -1.23 11.90
CA SER A 135 13.63 -2.15 13.04
C SER A 135 14.13 -1.52 14.34
N LYS A 136 13.58 -2.00 15.46
CA LYS A 136 13.97 -1.54 16.79
C LYS A 136 15.47 -1.68 17.04
N GLU A 137 16.07 -2.77 16.54
CA GLU A 137 17.50 -3.08 16.68
C GLU A 137 18.39 -2.03 15.99
N ASN A 138 17.91 -1.42 14.91
CA ASN A 138 18.64 -0.42 14.15
C ASN A 138 18.36 1.01 14.61
N ILE A 139 17.12 1.32 15.00
CA ILE A 139 16.73 2.68 15.43
C ILE A 139 17.18 2.97 16.86
N PHE A 140 17.11 2.01 17.77
CA PHE A 140 17.39 2.25 19.19
C PHE A 140 18.82 2.74 19.47
N PRO A 141 19.88 2.21 18.85
CA PRO A 141 21.24 2.72 19.02
C PRO A 141 21.42 4.16 18.53
N GLU A 142 20.69 4.57 17.47
CA GLU A 142 20.74 5.93 16.96
C GLU A 142 20.04 6.91 17.92
N LEU A 143 18.90 6.54 18.48
CA LEU A 143 18.20 7.33 19.48
C LEU A 143 19.08 7.55 20.74
N VAL A 144 19.76 6.51 21.21
CA VAL A 144 20.68 6.62 22.36
C VAL A 144 21.78 7.65 22.09
N LYS A 145 22.40 7.63 20.89
CA LYS A 145 23.43 8.60 20.51
C LYS A 145 22.90 10.04 20.52
N VAL A 146 21.69 10.26 20.04
CA VAL A 146 21.05 11.60 20.06
C VAL A 146 20.84 12.07 21.50
N TYR A 147 20.38 11.20 22.39
CA TYR A 147 20.23 11.52 23.81
C TYR A 147 21.57 11.84 24.49
N GLU A 148 22.61 11.05 24.24
CA GLU A 148 23.95 11.27 24.81
C GLU A 148 24.61 12.59 24.34
N GLN A 149 24.29 13.06 23.14
CA GLN A 149 24.79 14.33 22.59
C GLN A 149 23.99 15.55 23.06
N SER A 150 22.85 15.34 23.71
CA SER A 150 21.94 16.41 24.16
C SER A 150 22.10 16.75 25.66
N ILE A 151 23.02 16.04 26.36
CA ILE A 151 23.40 16.24 27.76
C ILE A 151 24.79 16.87 27.81
#